data_7f6aab970996449d5c0b926a09d19fc6
#
_entry.id   7f6aab970996449d5c0b926a09d19fc6
#
_cell.length_a   1.000
_cell.length_b   1.000
_cell.length_c   1.000
_cell.angle_alpha   90.00
_cell.angle_beta   90.00
_cell.angle_gamma   90.00
#
_symmetry.space_group_name_H-M   'P 1'
#
loop_
_entity.id
_entity.type
_entity.pdbx_description
1 polymer ?
#
loop_
_entity_poly.entity_id
_entity_poly.type
_entity_poly.pdbx_seq_one_letter_code
_entity_poly.pdbx_strand_id
1 'polypeptide(L)'
;MQDLISVIVPVYKVEKYLKRCVDSILAQTYPCLEVILVDDGSPDGCPAICDEYAREDRRVRVIHKENGGLSDARNAGIDAAKGNFLGFVDSDDYVHPRFYELLLQVLKEEGADIAGCDVKKVCETEKIKESEKQPVQRAVYSGREATANLYDAQMYLKSVVAWNKLYKKELFEEIRFPKGKLHEDEFTSYKLLYQSESVVYICLLYTSPSPRDRQKS
;
A
#
# COMPACT_ATOMS: atom_id res chain seq x y z
N MET A 1 19.07 -6.45 -13.34
CA MET A 1 18.81 -5.35 -12.38
C MET A 1 17.68 -5.79 -11.47
N GLN A 2 17.71 -5.45 -10.18
CA GLN A 2 16.60 -5.67 -9.28
C GLN A 2 15.48 -4.68 -9.60
N ASP A 3 14.21 -5.13 -9.51
CA ASP A 3 13.06 -4.25 -9.78
C ASP A 3 12.86 -3.27 -8.63
N LEU A 4 12.75 -1.99 -8.93
CA LEU A 4 12.46 -0.96 -7.95
C LEU A 4 10.96 -0.93 -7.65
N ILE A 5 10.60 -0.97 -6.37
CA ILE A 5 9.25 -0.76 -5.88
C ILE A 5 9.15 0.64 -5.28
N SER A 6 8.21 1.45 -5.75
CA SER A 6 7.87 2.74 -5.14
C SER A 6 6.72 2.55 -4.16
N VAL A 7 6.99 2.78 -2.88
CA VAL A 7 6.01 2.71 -1.80
C VAL A 7 5.50 4.11 -1.51
N ILE A 8 4.22 4.35 -1.78
CA ILE A 8 3.56 5.64 -1.62
C ILE A 8 2.81 5.66 -0.30
N VAL A 9 3.13 6.63 0.55
CA VAL A 9 2.53 6.81 1.88
C VAL A 9 1.91 8.20 1.96
N PRO A 10 0.59 8.33 1.81
CA PRO A 10 -0.10 9.60 2.03
C PRO A 10 -0.13 9.92 3.54
N VAL A 11 0.22 11.15 3.90
CA VAL A 11 0.37 11.57 5.31
C VAL A 11 -0.50 12.78 5.60
N TYR A 12 -1.44 12.64 6.55
CA TYR A 12 -2.25 13.76 7.04
C TYR A 12 -2.80 13.47 8.45
N LYS A 13 -2.38 14.26 9.46
CA LYS A 13 -2.83 14.14 10.86
C LYS A 13 -2.67 12.76 11.48
N VAL A 14 -1.49 12.16 11.32
CA VAL A 14 -1.20 10.79 11.78
C VAL A 14 0.10 10.70 12.59
N GLU A 15 0.53 11.79 13.21
CA GLU A 15 1.79 11.91 13.96
C GLU A 15 2.05 10.72 14.91
N LYS A 16 1.00 10.24 15.57
CA LYS A 16 1.08 9.11 16.51
C LYS A 16 1.50 7.80 15.85
N TYR A 17 1.15 7.58 14.58
CA TYR A 17 1.30 6.29 13.89
C TYR A 17 2.41 6.29 12.85
N LEU A 18 2.77 7.47 12.32
CA LEU A 18 3.64 7.63 11.16
C LEU A 18 5.00 6.93 11.34
N LYS A 19 5.64 7.05 12.51
CA LYS A 19 6.95 6.41 12.75
C LYS A 19 6.84 4.89 12.62
N ARG A 20 5.83 4.26 13.25
CA ARG A 20 5.61 2.81 13.13
C ARG A 20 5.38 2.37 11.69
N CYS A 21 4.61 3.14 10.94
CA CYS A 21 4.35 2.87 9.52
C CYS A 21 5.65 2.88 8.72
N VAL A 22 6.40 3.98 8.76
CA VAL A 22 7.64 4.13 7.99
C VAL A 22 8.70 3.11 8.40
N ASP A 23 8.88 2.86 9.70
CA ASP A 23 9.82 1.84 10.21
C ASP A 23 9.49 0.46 9.64
N SER A 24 8.21 0.09 9.53
CA SER A 24 7.79 -1.20 8.97
C SER A 24 8.12 -1.35 7.49
N ILE A 25 8.09 -0.23 6.75
CA ILE A 25 8.45 -0.21 5.33
C ILE A 25 9.98 -0.26 5.16
N LEU A 26 10.73 0.49 5.98
CA LEU A 26 12.19 0.49 5.92
C LEU A 26 12.82 -0.83 6.39
N ALA A 27 12.10 -1.59 7.25
CA ALA A 27 12.49 -2.92 7.73
C ALA A 27 12.14 -4.07 6.77
N GLN A 28 11.65 -3.79 5.56
CA GLN A 28 11.33 -4.83 4.58
C GLN A 28 12.56 -5.64 4.17
N THR A 29 12.37 -6.96 4.01
CA THR A 29 13.42 -7.88 3.53
C THR A 29 13.80 -7.65 2.07
N TYR A 30 12.89 -7.08 1.27
CA TYR A 30 13.18 -6.67 -0.10
C TYR A 30 13.95 -5.33 -0.11
N PRO A 31 15.20 -5.27 -0.61
CA PRO A 31 16.05 -4.10 -0.42
C PRO A 31 15.84 -2.98 -1.44
N CYS A 32 15.27 -3.29 -2.63
CA CYS A 32 15.16 -2.33 -3.72
C CYS A 32 13.85 -1.55 -3.66
N LEU A 33 13.75 -0.65 -2.67
CA LEU A 33 12.59 0.19 -2.40
C LEU A 33 12.96 1.67 -2.51
N GLU A 34 12.04 2.50 -3.00
CA GLU A 34 11.94 3.91 -2.66
C GLU A 34 10.65 4.15 -1.88
N VAL A 35 10.68 5.00 -0.87
CA VAL A 35 9.54 5.37 -0.04
C VAL A 35 9.21 6.83 -0.30
N ILE A 36 7.98 7.10 -0.75
CA ILE A 36 7.52 8.45 -1.08
C ILE A 36 6.48 8.85 -0.03
N LEU A 37 6.91 9.65 0.96
CA LEU A 37 6.04 10.24 1.95
C LEU A 37 5.41 11.50 1.34
N VAL A 38 4.09 11.48 1.18
CA VAL A 38 3.35 12.62 0.63
C VAL A 38 2.61 13.32 1.77
N ASP A 39 3.23 14.34 2.33
CA ASP A 39 2.60 15.20 3.34
C ASP A 39 1.58 16.11 2.67
N ASP A 40 0.32 15.83 2.92
CA ASP A 40 -0.84 16.53 2.35
C ASP A 40 -1.23 17.76 3.21
N GLY A 41 -0.24 18.56 3.59
CA GLY A 41 -0.45 19.78 4.38
C GLY A 41 -0.87 19.49 5.82
N SER A 42 -0.23 18.50 6.47
CA SER A 42 -0.49 18.16 7.86
C SER A 42 -0.22 19.33 8.81
N PRO A 43 -1.17 19.67 9.69
CA PRO A 43 -1.00 20.76 10.67
C PRO A 43 -0.31 20.33 11.97
N ASP A 44 -0.02 19.03 12.14
CA ASP A 44 0.64 18.39 13.30
C ASP A 44 2.14 18.21 13.07
N GLY A 45 2.81 17.34 13.84
CA GLY A 45 4.25 17.05 13.72
C GLY A 45 4.65 16.20 12.51
N CYS A 46 3.72 15.74 11.69
CA CYS A 46 4.01 14.88 10.52
C CYS A 46 5.05 15.46 9.56
N PRO A 47 5.03 16.76 9.17
CA PRO A 47 6.03 17.30 8.25
C PRO A 47 7.45 17.14 8.77
N ALA A 48 7.68 17.44 10.04
CA ALA A 48 9.00 17.32 10.67
C ALA A 48 9.49 15.85 10.75
N ILE A 49 8.57 14.92 11.03
CA ILE A 49 8.87 13.47 11.03
C ILE A 49 9.24 13.00 9.62
N CYS A 50 8.52 13.42 8.58
CA CYS A 50 8.84 13.10 7.20
C CYS A 50 10.26 13.55 6.82
N ASP A 51 10.60 14.80 7.17
CA ASP A 51 11.93 15.38 6.91
C ASP A 51 13.04 14.66 7.68
N GLU A 52 12.77 14.21 8.92
CA GLU A 52 13.70 13.40 9.71
C GLU A 52 14.05 12.12 8.94
N TYR A 53 13.06 11.34 8.49
CA TYR A 53 13.29 10.12 7.71
C TYR A 53 14.01 10.36 6.39
N ALA A 54 13.70 11.42 5.66
CA ALA A 54 14.39 11.73 4.41
C ALA A 54 15.88 12.09 4.59
N ARG A 55 16.24 12.62 5.77
CA ARG A 55 17.65 12.89 6.13
C ARG A 55 18.39 11.64 6.57
N GLU A 56 17.70 10.68 7.19
CA GLU A 56 18.32 9.48 7.77
C GLU A 56 18.41 8.32 6.79
N ASP A 57 17.46 8.18 5.87
CA ASP A 57 17.44 7.07 4.90
C ASP A 57 17.27 7.58 3.46
N ARG A 58 18.30 7.32 2.64
CA ARG A 58 18.34 7.73 1.22
C ARG A 58 17.22 7.14 0.35
N ARG A 59 16.54 6.10 0.83
CA ARG A 59 15.38 5.50 0.15
C ARG A 59 14.14 6.36 0.31
N VAL A 60 14.10 7.25 1.30
CA VAL A 60 12.95 8.10 1.62
C VAL A 60 13.03 9.41 0.84
N ARG A 61 11.91 9.78 0.24
CA ARG A 61 11.67 11.08 -0.40
C ARG A 61 10.40 11.68 0.16
N VAL A 62 10.37 12.98 0.35
CA VAL A 62 9.20 13.71 0.85
C VAL A 62 8.65 14.63 -0.22
N ILE A 63 7.34 14.71 -0.30
CA ILE A 63 6.60 15.70 -1.07
C ILE A 63 5.70 16.44 -0.08
N HIS A 64 5.97 17.72 0.18
CA HIS A 64 5.07 18.60 0.89
C HIS A 64 4.15 19.31 -0.10
N LYS A 65 2.85 19.30 0.16
CA LYS A 65 1.86 19.96 -0.69
C LYS A 65 0.72 20.55 0.15
N GLU A 66 -0.03 21.47 -0.44
CA GLU A 66 -1.28 21.92 0.14
C GLU A 66 -2.28 20.76 0.22
N ASN A 67 -3.12 20.78 1.28
CA ASN A 67 -4.10 19.71 1.47
C ASN A 67 -5.07 19.60 0.29
N GLY A 68 -5.04 18.45 -0.36
CA GLY A 68 -5.91 18.09 -1.48
C GLY A 68 -6.69 16.79 -1.25
N GLY A 69 -6.48 16.15 -0.09
CA GLY A 69 -7.10 14.89 0.30
C GLY A 69 -6.35 13.65 -0.20
N LEU A 70 -6.76 12.48 0.29
CA LEU A 70 -6.09 11.18 0.12
C LEU A 70 -5.82 10.84 -1.36
N SER A 71 -6.82 11.03 -2.23
CA SER A 71 -6.67 10.80 -3.66
C SER A 71 -5.56 11.65 -4.29
N ASP A 72 -5.50 12.92 -3.91
CA ASP A 72 -4.52 13.85 -4.44
C ASP A 72 -3.11 13.53 -3.96
N ALA A 73 -2.97 13.15 -2.69
CA ALA A 73 -1.70 12.68 -2.13
C ALA A 73 -1.21 11.40 -2.82
N ARG A 74 -2.07 10.40 -3.01
CA ARG A 74 -1.71 9.17 -3.74
C ARG A 74 -1.30 9.47 -5.19
N ASN A 75 -2.03 10.33 -5.89
CA ASN A 75 -1.69 10.72 -7.25
C ASN A 75 -0.34 11.45 -7.34
N ALA A 76 -0.05 12.36 -6.43
CA ALA A 76 1.25 13.02 -6.36
C ALA A 76 2.40 12.01 -6.15
N GLY A 77 2.17 10.98 -5.32
CA GLY A 77 3.10 9.87 -5.14
C GLY A 77 3.29 9.04 -6.41
N ILE A 78 2.22 8.71 -7.14
CA ILE A 78 2.26 7.99 -8.41
C ILE A 78 3.11 8.75 -9.44
N ASP A 79 2.88 10.06 -9.57
CA ASP A 79 3.58 10.90 -10.54
C ASP A 79 5.09 11.03 -10.22
N ALA A 80 5.46 10.97 -8.93
CA ALA A 80 6.85 11.03 -8.48
C ALA A 80 7.58 9.67 -8.48
N ALA A 81 6.84 8.57 -8.59
CA ALA A 81 7.38 7.20 -8.50
C ALA A 81 8.32 6.88 -9.67
N LYS A 82 9.46 6.26 -9.36
CA LYS A 82 10.48 5.83 -10.33
C LYS A 82 10.49 4.32 -10.55
N GLY A 83 9.91 3.56 -9.63
CA GLY A 83 9.86 2.10 -9.70
C GLY A 83 8.94 1.59 -10.80
N ASN A 84 9.17 0.35 -11.21
CA ASN A 84 8.31 -0.37 -12.15
C ASN A 84 7.06 -0.93 -11.46
N PHE A 85 7.10 -0.99 -10.13
CA PHE A 85 6.00 -1.45 -9.29
C PHE A 85 5.61 -0.39 -8.27
N LEU A 86 4.31 -0.31 -7.98
CA LEU A 86 3.74 0.61 -6.99
C LEU A 86 3.10 -0.17 -5.85
N GLY A 87 3.37 0.26 -4.62
CA GLY A 87 2.64 -0.14 -3.42
C GLY A 87 2.09 1.09 -2.71
N PHE A 88 0.96 0.95 -2.05
CA PHE A 88 0.38 1.98 -1.19
C PHE A 88 0.35 1.48 0.24
N VAL A 89 0.63 2.35 1.20
CA VAL A 89 0.50 2.05 2.63
C VAL A 89 -0.16 3.25 3.29
N ASP A 90 -1.28 3.03 3.96
CA ASP A 90 -1.91 4.07 4.76
C ASP A 90 -1.04 4.36 5.97
N SER A 91 -0.83 5.64 6.28
CA SER A 91 0.17 6.08 7.26
C SER A 91 -0.14 5.75 8.73
N ASP A 92 -1.33 5.24 9.01
CA ASP A 92 -1.73 4.68 10.31
C ASP A 92 -1.58 3.14 10.40
N ASP A 93 -1.24 2.48 9.28
CA ASP A 93 -1.04 1.04 9.18
C ASP A 93 0.45 0.64 9.28
N TYR A 94 0.74 -0.65 9.24
CA TYR A 94 2.10 -1.20 9.12
C TYR A 94 2.10 -2.54 8.39
N VAL A 95 3.23 -2.88 7.75
CA VAL A 95 3.34 -4.03 6.86
C VAL A 95 4.20 -5.14 7.45
N HIS A 96 3.88 -6.39 7.10
CA HIS A 96 4.71 -7.54 7.48
C HIS A 96 6.13 -7.40 6.88
N PRO A 97 7.22 -7.81 7.57
CA PRO A 97 8.59 -7.64 7.08
C PRO A 97 8.87 -8.22 5.69
N ARG A 98 8.17 -9.26 5.29
CA ARG A 98 8.30 -9.90 3.97
C ARG A 98 7.21 -9.51 2.97
N PHE A 99 6.49 -8.42 3.21
CA PHE A 99 5.33 -8.03 2.42
C PHE A 99 5.69 -7.84 0.94
N TYR A 100 6.62 -6.95 0.64
CA TYR A 100 7.01 -6.66 -0.74
C TYR A 100 7.82 -7.79 -1.39
N GLU A 101 8.64 -8.51 -0.63
CA GLU A 101 9.36 -9.70 -1.10
C GLU A 101 8.40 -10.74 -1.65
N LEU A 102 7.39 -11.12 -0.87
CA LEU A 102 6.44 -12.16 -1.23
C LEU A 102 5.49 -11.73 -2.35
N LEU A 103 4.98 -10.49 -2.30
CA LEU A 103 4.11 -9.98 -3.36
C LEU A 103 4.84 -9.91 -4.70
N LEU A 104 6.07 -9.39 -4.74
CA LEU A 104 6.85 -9.32 -5.97
C LEU A 104 7.21 -10.72 -6.49
N GLN A 105 7.56 -11.64 -5.60
CA GLN A 105 7.87 -13.03 -5.96
C GLN A 105 6.69 -13.67 -6.68
N VAL A 106 5.48 -13.66 -6.07
CA VAL A 106 4.32 -14.32 -6.67
C VAL A 106 3.82 -13.60 -7.91
N LEU A 107 3.90 -12.27 -7.94
CA LEU A 107 3.57 -11.48 -9.12
C LEU A 107 4.40 -11.91 -10.34
N LYS A 108 5.70 -12.13 -10.15
CA LYS A 108 6.61 -12.59 -11.20
C LYS A 108 6.40 -14.05 -11.57
N GLU A 109 6.24 -14.93 -10.58
CA GLU A 109 6.04 -16.38 -10.82
C GLU A 109 4.77 -16.65 -11.62
N GLU A 110 3.69 -15.87 -11.36
CA GLU A 110 2.42 -16.01 -12.08
C GLU A 110 2.31 -15.10 -13.32
N GLY A 111 3.29 -14.22 -13.57
CA GLY A 111 3.21 -13.22 -14.64
C GLY A 111 2.08 -12.22 -14.44
N ALA A 112 1.62 -12.04 -13.19
CA ALA A 112 0.47 -11.21 -12.86
C ALA A 112 0.78 -9.71 -12.95
N ASP A 113 -0.27 -8.89 -13.08
CA ASP A 113 -0.18 -7.43 -13.09
C ASP A 113 -0.38 -6.85 -11.70
N ILE A 114 -1.12 -7.57 -10.85
CA ILE A 114 -1.39 -7.21 -9.46
C ILE A 114 -1.17 -8.42 -8.57
N ALA A 115 -0.45 -8.24 -7.46
CA ALA A 115 -0.40 -9.20 -6.38
C ALA A 115 -1.01 -8.57 -5.12
N GLY A 116 -1.88 -9.30 -4.42
CA GLY A 116 -2.54 -8.82 -3.20
C GLY A 116 -2.48 -9.84 -2.07
N CYS A 117 -2.75 -9.39 -0.84
CA CYS A 117 -2.79 -10.26 0.32
C CYS A 117 -4.01 -10.02 1.21
N ASP A 118 -4.20 -10.91 2.18
CA ASP A 118 -5.21 -10.75 3.22
C ASP A 118 -4.86 -9.62 4.20
N VAL A 119 -5.88 -9.16 4.93
CA VAL A 119 -5.80 -8.06 5.89
C VAL A 119 -6.09 -8.57 7.28
N LYS A 120 -5.24 -8.22 8.24
CA LYS A 120 -5.50 -8.47 9.67
C LYS A 120 -5.76 -7.17 10.40
N LYS A 121 -6.91 -7.07 11.09
CA LYS A 121 -7.14 -5.99 12.06
C LYS A 121 -6.43 -6.34 13.37
N VAL A 122 -5.57 -5.45 13.84
CA VAL A 122 -4.79 -5.63 15.07
C VAL A 122 -5.08 -4.52 16.07
N CYS A 123 -4.93 -4.84 17.37
CA CYS A 123 -4.94 -3.83 18.43
C CYS A 123 -3.53 -3.23 18.60
N GLU A 124 -3.42 -2.00 19.13
CA GLU A 124 -2.15 -1.27 19.30
C GLU A 124 -1.03 -2.07 20.01
N THR A 125 -1.39 -3.01 20.89
CA THR A 125 -0.44 -3.82 21.68
C THR A 125 -0.06 -5.14 21.03
N GLU A 126 -0.69 -5.52 19.92
CA GLU A 126 -0.46 -6.82 19.28
C GLU A 126 0.79 -6.75 18.40
N LYS A 127 1.80 -7.57 18.72
CA LYS A 127 2.96 -7.77 17.85
C LYS A 127 2.64 -8.85 16.83
N ILE A 128 2.98 -8.61 15.56
CA ILE A 128 2.95 -9.68 14.55
C ILE A 128 3.97 -10.72 14.98
N LYS A 129 3.50 -11.95 15.22
CA LYS A 129 4.40 -13.09 15.31
C LYS A 129 4.82 -13.41 13.88
N GLU A 130 6.13 -13.49 13.62
CA GLU A 130 6.62 -14.08 12.38
C GLU A 130 5.97 -15.46 12.24
N SER A 131 5.08 -15.60 11.27
CA SER A 131 4.54 -16.91 10.93
C SER A 131 5.68 -17.71 10.31
N GLU A 132 5.98 -18.85 10.91
CA GLU A 132 6.92 -19.82 10.36
C GLU A 132 6.64 -20.05 8.88
N LYS A 133 7.69 -20.42 8.12
CA LYS A 133 7.73 -20.68 6.68
C LYS A 133 6.64 -21.68 6.21
N GLN A 134 5.39 -21.29 6.23
CA GLN A 134 4.35 -22.06 5.58
C GLN A 134 4.34 -21.75 4.07
N PRO A 135 4.09 -22.75 3.21
CA PRO A 135 3.92 -22.47 1.79
C PRO A 135 2.79 -21.46 1.62
N VAL A 136 3.08 -20.38 0.90
CA VAL A 136 2.12 -19.31 0.66
C VAL A 136 1.02 -19.86 -0.24
N GLN A 137 -0.16 -20.10 0.32
CA GLN A 137 -1.34 -20.44 -0.49
C GLN A 137 -1.66 -19.26 -1.40
N ARG A 138 -1.91 -19.53 -2.66
CA ARG A 138 -2.19 -18.52 -3.66
C ARG A 138 -3.39 -18.89 -4.53
N ALA A 139 -4.11 -17.86 -4.98
CA ALA A 139 -5.19 -17.98 -5.93
C ALA A 139 -4.99 -16.95 -7.04
N VAL A 140 -5.09 -17.40 -8.29
CA VAL A 140 -4.90 -16.58 -9.49
C VAL A 140 -6.24 -16.39 -10.17
N TYR A 141 -6.53 -15.16 -10.57
CA TYR A 141 -7.77 -14.74 -11.22
C TYR A 141 -7.44 -13.95 -12.49
N SER A 142 -8.24 -14.09 -13.53
CA SER A 142 -8.27 -13.11 -14.61
C SER A 142 -8.76 -11.76 -14.08
N GLY A 143 -8.46 -10.65 -14.75
CA GLY A 143 -8.92 -9.33 -14.33
C GLY A 143 -10.45 -9.24 -14.20
N ARG A 144 -11.20 -9.95 -15.05
CA ARG A 144 -12.67 -10.03 -14.97
C ARG A 144 -13.15 -10.76 -13.71
N GLU A 145 -12.56 -11.90 -13.39
CA GLU A 145 -12.87 -12.66 -12.16
C GLU A 145 -12.49 -11.87 -10.92
N ALA A 146 -11.31 -11.22 -10.92
CA ALA A 146 -10.88 -10.36 -9.83
C ALA A 146 -11.83 -9.16 -9.63
N THR A 147 -12.38 -8.61 -10.71
CA THR A 147 -13.41 -7.55 -10.64
C THR A 147 -14.72 -8.10 -10.08
N ALA A 148 -15.13 -9.31 -10.47
CA ALA A 148 -16.33 -9.94 -9.94
C ALA A 148 -16.23 -10.22 -8.43
N ASN A 149 -15.03 -10.45 -7.90
CA ASN A 149 -14.78 -10.61 -6.46
C ASN A 149 -15.16 -9.38 -5.63
N LEU A 150 -15.35 -8.20 -6.23
CA LEU A 150 -15.89 -7.02 -5.54
C LEU A 150 -17.36 -7.20 -5.09
N TYR A 151 -18.07 -8.19 -5.64
CA TYR A 151 -19.44 -8.54 -5.24
C TYR A 151 -19.51 -9.74 -4.29
N ASP A 152 -18.36 -10.37 -3.98
CA ASP A 152 -18.25 -11.45 -3.00
C ASP A 152 -17.91 -10.87 -1.62
N ALA A 153 -18.75 -11.14 -0.61
CA ALA A 153 -18.58 -10.58 0.73
C ALA A 153 -17.25 -10.98 1.41
N GLN A 154 -16.67 -12.14 1.08
CA GLN A 154 -15.40 -12.61 1.64
C GLN A 154 -14.19 -12.01 0.90
N MET A 155 -14.36 -11.70 -0.37
CA MET A 155 -13.31 -11.15 -1.22
C MET A 155 -13.32 -9.62 -1.28
N TYR A 156 -14.46 -8.97 -0.99
CA TYR A 156 -14.68 -7.53 -1.17
C TYR A 156 -13.56 -6.68 -0.57
N LEU A 157 -13.28 -6.84 0.72
CA LEU A 157 -12.29 -6.01 1.41
C LEU A 157 -10.92 -6.09 0.74
N LYS A 158 -10.42 -7.31 0.51
CA LYS A 158 -9.10 -7.49 -0.09
C LYS A 158 -9.05 -7.10 -1.57
N SER A 159 -10.19 -7.07 -2.25
CA SER A 159 -10.28 -6.64 -3.65
C SER A 159 -10.37 -5.13 -3.78
N VAL A 160 -11.14 -4.45 -2.90
CA VAL A 160 -11.42 -3.01 -3.03
C VAL A 160 -10.28 -2.11 -2.55
N VAL A 161 -9.62 -2.45 -1.43
CA VAL A 161 -8.60 -1.58 -0.84
C VAL A 161 -7.32 -1.51 -1.69
N ALA A 162 -6.71 -0.34 -1.79
CA ALA A 162 -5.49 -0.15 -2.59
C ALA A 162 -4.21 -0.60 -1.86
N TRP A 163 -4.20 -0.55 -0.54
CA TRP A 163 -2.99 -0.64 0.28
C TRP A 163 -2.48 -2.07 0.56
N ASN A 164 -3.23 -3.12 0.28
CA ASN A 164 -2.80 -4.51 0.48
C ASN A 164 -2.21 -5.16 -0.79
N LYS A 165 -1.77 -4.38 -1.75
CA LYS A 165 -1.37 -4.85 -3.08
C LYS A 165 -0.05 -4.27 -3.56
N LEU A 166 0.56 -4.99 -4.49
CA LEU A 166 1.64 -4.53 -5.36
C LEU A 166 1.13 -4.55 -6.79
N TYR A 167 1.34 -3.46 -7.50
CA TYR A 167 0.84 -3.22 -8.85
C TYR A 167 1.99 -3.00 -9.82
N LYS A 168 1.88 -3.45 -11.09
CA LYS A 168 2.69 -2.89 -12.17
C LYS A 168 2.35 -1.42 -12.34
N LYS A 169 3.35 -0.55 -12.43
CA LYS A 169 3.17 0.91 -12.55
C LYS A 169 2.36 1.31 -13.78
N GLU A 170 2.51 0.57 -14.89
CA GLU A 170 1.82 0.82 -16.16
C GLU A 170 0.29 0.87 -16.02
N LEU A 171 -0.30 0.15 -15.07
CA LEU A 171 -1.74 0.22 -14.78
C LEU A 171 -2.22 1.63 -14.39
N PHE A 172 -1.30 2.47 -13.93
CA PHE A 172 -1.61 3.84 -13.51
C PHE A 172 -1.30 4.89 -14.59
N GLU A 173 -1.00 4.54 -15.83
CA GLU A 173 -0.78 5.52 -16.89
C GLU A 173 -2.02 6.36 -17.15
N GLU A 174 -3.20 5.73 -17.23
CA GLU A 174 -4.49 6.40 -17.47
C GLU A 174 -5.41 6.40 -16.24
N ILE A 175 -5.17 5.53 -15.25
CA ILE A 175 -6.01 5.41 -14.06
C ILE A 175 -5.40 6.24 -12.92
N ARG A 176 -6.24 7.08 -12.30
CA ARG A 176 -5.90 7.91 -11.15
C ARG A 176 -7.01 7.83 -10.10
N PHE A 177 -6.64 8.07 -8.85
CA PHE A 177 -7.61 8.22 -7.77
C PHE A 177 -8.43 9.51 -7.96
N PRO A 178 -9.77 9.45 -7.87
CA PRO A 178 -10.63 10.61 -8.11
C PRO A 178 -10.56 11.60 -6.94
N LYS A 179 -10.12 12.83 -7.21
CA LYS A 179 -10.03 13.89 -6.20
C LYS A 179 -11.42 14.22 -5.62
N GLY A 180 -11.49 14.46 -4.32
CA GLY A 180 -12.70 14.89 -3.62
C GLY A 180 -13.78 13.81 -3.46
N LYS A 181 -13.48 12.54 -3.73
CA LYS A 181 -14.38 11.42 -3.46
C LYS A 181 -14.04 10.76 -2.13
N LEU A 182 -15.09 10.39 -1.38
CA LEU A 182 -14.97 9.46 -0.27
C LEU A 182 -14.97 8.03 -0.82
N HIS A 183 -14.26 7.12 -0.16
CA HIS A 183 -14.09 5.73 -0.64
C HIS A 183 -13.51 5.67 -2.07
N GLU A 184 -12.45 6.44 -2.29
CA GLU A 184 -11.78 6.60 -3.59
C GLU A 184 -11.30 5.25 -4.17
N ASP A 185 -11.00 4.28 -3.30
CA ASP A 185 -10.64 2.92 -3.69
C ASP A 185 -11.75 2.24 -4.50
N GLU A 186 -13.01 2.42 -4.14
CA GLU A 186 -14.15 1.86 -4.88
C GLU A 186 -14.23 2.37 -6.32
N PHE A 187 -13.81 3.63 -6.55
CA PHE A 187 -13.80 4.23 -7.89
C PHE A 187 -12.56 3.88 -8.73
N THR A 188 -11.54 3.32 -8.11
CA THR A 188 -10.23 3.09 -8.74
C THR A 188 -9.94 1.59 -8.89
N SER A 189 -10.14 0.81 -7.85
CA SER A 189 -9.72 -0.60 -7.80
C SER A 189 -10.40 -1.45 -8.87
N TYR A 190 -11.70 -1.25 -9.13
CA TYR A 190 -12.37 -2.02 -10.18
C TYR A 190 -11.77 -1.79 -11.58
N LYS A 191 -11.28 -0.57 -11.86
CA LYS A 191 -10.63 -0.25 -13.14
C LYS A 191 -9.29 -0.95 -13.25
N LEU A 192 -8.48 -0.88 -12.19
CA LEU A 192 -7.18 -1.54 -12.13
C LEU A 192 -7.34 -3.06 -12.28
N LEU A 193 -8.28 -3.66 -11.54
CA LEU A 193 -8.57 -5.09 -11.65
C LEU A 193 -9.04 -5.47 -13.05
N TYR A 194 -10.01 -4.74 -13.62
CA TYR A 194 -10.59 -5.03 -14.93
C TYR A 194 -9.58 -4.91 -16.08
N GLN A 195 -8.65 -3.94 -15.98
CA GLN A 195 -7.60 -3.72 -16.98
C GLN A 195 -6.49 -4.76 -16.91
N SER A 196 -6.32 -5.42 -15.76
CA SER A 196 -5.29 -6.44 -15.56
C SER A 196 -5.58 -7.70 -16.36
N GLU A 197 -4.56 -8.33 -16.91
CA GLU A 197 -4.66 -9.68 -17.49
C GLU A 197 -4.80 -10.72 -16.38
N SER A 198 -4.01 -10.58 -15.30
CA SER A 198 -3.95 -11.54 -14.20
C SER A 198 -3.72 -10.85 -12.85
N VAL A 199 -4.41 -11.35 -11.81
CA VAL A 199 -4.32 -10.91 -10.42
C VAL A 199 -4.08 -12.10 -9.52
N VAL A 200 -3.05 -12.07 -8.68
CA VAL A 200 -2.75 -13.12 -7.71
C VAL A 200 -2.98 -12.64 -6.28
N TYR A 201 -3.68 -13.44 -5.48
CA TYR A 201 -3.84 -13.22 -4.04
C TYR A 201 -3.11 -14.28 -3.23
N ILE A 202 -2.45 -13.88 -2.15
CA ILE A 202 -1.75 -14.77 -1.22
C ILE A 202 -2.27 -14.62 0.21
N CYS A 203 -2.16 -15.71 0.99
CA CYS A 203 -2.42 -15.69 2.43
C CYS A 203 -1.21 -15.11 3.16
N LEU A 204 -1.06 -13.79 3.14
CA LEU A 204 -0.13 -13.01 3.96
C LEU A 204 -0.95 -11.91 4.63
N LEU A 205 -0.54 -11.49 5.82
CA LEU A 205 -1.32 -10.51 6.57
C LEU A 205 -0.72 -9.11 6.45
N TYR A 206 -1.49 -8.19 5.87
CA TYR A 206 -1.33 -6.75 6.07
C TYR A 206 -2.06 -6.35 7.36
N THR A 207 -1.50 -5.44 8.14
CA THR A 207 -2.04 -5.08 9.43
C THR A 207 -2.59 -3.66 9.44
N SER A 208 -3.86 -3.53 9.84
CA SER A 208 -4.55 -2.26 10.01
C SER A 208 -5.00 -2.11 11.46
N PRO A 209 -4.86 -0.92 12.09
CA PRO A 209 -5.34 -0.69 13.45
C PRO A 209 -6.86 -0.84 13.53
N SER A 210 -7.32 -1.33 14.69
CA SER A 210 -8.75 -1.45 14.97
C SER A 210 -9.45 -0.07 14.86
N PRO A 211 -10.70 0.00 14.36
CA PRO A 211 -11.49 1.24 14.37
C PRO A 211 -11.63 1.87 15.77
N ARG A 212 -11.51 1.08 16.85
CA ARG A 212 -11.52 1.57 18.25
C ARG A 212 -10.28 2.42 18.57
N ASP A 213 -9.15 2.18 17.90
CA ASP A 213 -7.92 2.92 18.11
C ASP A 213 -7.92 4.24 17.33
N ARG A 214 -8.62 4.29 16.18
CA ARG A 214 -8.80 5.51 15.36
C ARG A 214 -9.71 6.56 16.02
N GLN A 215 -10.64 6.15 16.91
CA GLN A 215 -11.55 7.07 17.61
C GLN A 215 -10.94 7.75 18.82
N LYS A 216 -9.71 7.41 19.22
CA LYS A 216 -9.01 7.98 20.37
C LYS A 216 -7.95 9.02 20.01
N SER A 217 -7.84 9.35 18.72
CA SER A 217 -6.92 10.37 18.18
C SER A 217 -7.65 11.68 17.88
#